data_6bde6483c812061ee8b0d72a55d9f8e0
#
_entry.id   6bde6483c812061ee8b0d72a55d9f8e0
#
_cell.length_a   1.000
_cell.length_b   1.000
_cell.length_c   1.000
_cell.angle_alpha   90.00
_cell.angle_beta   90.00
_cell.angle_gamma   90.00
#
_symmetry.space_group_name_H-M   'P 1'
#
loop_
_entity.id
_entity.type
_entity.pdbx_description
1 polymer ?
#
loop_
_entity_poly.entity_id
_entity_poly.type
_entity_poly.pdbx_seq_one_letter_code
_entity_poly.pdbx_strand_id
1 'polypeptide(L)'
;YEICACLVGSEMCIRDRNPHLYAGEMYAQSILYDTLVSITANGYEGCLAESWDISEDGCTYTFHIRPNVLFSDGEKCDANAILANFNAILENRERHTWLEMMNLLVGVSAPDENTFVIEMSEPYYPMLTELGCIRPFAMISPNCMINGSTKDGVNGHIGTGPYVLTDFVTDEYAVFERNENYWGEAPAIRKITVKVIPDNQTRIMALESGEIDLIFGKNMIDADAISQYLDSDKFTVGLSDPTSTRHIVMNTTHEILGDPAVRKALQHATDRQTISDGIFYGLEQPADTLYATTVPYCNVGLKPYEYSTETAAQILDEAGWVLGSDKMRAKDGKQLALDLLYNSDSVTEKTIAEYLQSEYLKLGISMTIHGEEEQSYRDNMKAGNFDMVFNICWGMPYDPQSSLAAMRAPVYGDYAAQQGLEDKAEIDEAITKILTSTDDAERQELYKSVLTNLHEDAMYLPLTYECNKALYTSALHGVHFGTDQYDVPFADMYFE
;
A
#
# COMPACT_ATOMS: atom_id res chain seq x y z
N TYR A 1 -2.43 29.76 -11.61
CA TYR A 1 -3.68 29.02 -11.42
C TYR A 1 -3.78 28.55 -9.98
N GLU A 2 -4.99 28.31 -9.51
CA GLU A 2 -5.31 27.75 -8.20
C GLU A 2 -6.15 26.49 -8.43
N ILE A 3 -6.00 25.49 -7.56
CA ILE A 3 -6.80 24.25 -7.57
C ILE A 3 -7.45 24.04 -6.20
N CYS A 4 -8.67 23.55 -6.20
CA CYS A 4 -9.32 23.06 -5.00
C CYS A 4 -9.54 21.55 -5.11
N ALA A 5 -9.06 20.79 -4.15
CA ALA A 5 -9.10 19.33 -4.18
C ALA A 5 -9.73 18.77 -2.90
N CYS A 6 -10.30 17.57 -3.00
CA CYS A 6 -10.69 16.75 -1.86
C CYS A 6 -9.89 15.43 -1.90
N LEU A 7 -9.03 15.25 -0.92
CA LEU A 7 -8.12 14.11 -0.78
C LEU A 7 -8.38 13.32 0.50
N VAL A 8 -9.29 13.82 1.35
CA VAL A 8 -9.56 13.28 2.68
C VAL A 8 -11.06 13.22 2.92
N GLY A 9 -11.55 12.03 3.25
CA GLY A 9 -12.98 11.79 3.53
C GLY A 9 -13.39 12.03 4.98
N SER A 10 -12.53 11.73 5.94
CA SER A 10 -12.79 11.90 7.37
C SER A 10 -11.48 12.05 8.13
N GLU A 11 -11.45 12.89 9.16
CA GLU A 11 -10.31 13.14 10.04
C GLU A 11 -9.02 13.59 9.34
N MET A 12 -8.95 14.87 9.00
CA MET A 12 -7.70 15.48 8.59
C MET A 12 -6.92 15.90 9.85
N CYS A 13 -6.13 14.99 10.44
CA CYS A 13 -5.13 15.33 11.46
C CYS A 13 -4.00 16.18 10.86
N ILE A 14 -4.33 17.39 10.41
CA ILE A 14 -3.35 18.38 9.92
C ILE A 14 -2.46 18.88 11.06
N ARG A 15 -2.87 18.66 12.30
CA ARG A 15 -2.24 19.23 13.48
C ARG A 15 -0.82 18.73 13.73
N ASP A 16 -0.53 17.48 13.37
CA ASP A 16 0.79 16.90 13.53
C ASP A 16 1.24 16.28 12.20
N ARG A 17 2.09 16.98 11.45
CA ARG A 17 2.68 16.54 10.18
C ARG A 17 4.12 16.10 10.35
N ASN A 18 4.44 15.53 11.51
CA ASN A 18 5.74 14.97 11.75
C ASN A 18 5.89 13.64 10.98
N PRO A 19 6.59 13.62 9.84
CA PRO A 19 6.73 12.40 9.05
C PRO A 19 7.53 11.34 9.79
N HIS A 20 8.39 11.73 10.72
CA HIS A 20 9.19 10.80 11.52
C HIS A 20 8.37 10.00 12.54
N LEU A 21 7.10 10.40 12.83
CA LEU A 21 6.24 9.72 13.81
C LEU A 21 4.92 9.19 13.24
N TYR A 22 4.78 9.12 11.93
CA TYR A 22 3.56 8.67 11.24
C TYR A 22 2.31 9.52 11.54
N ALA A 23 2.51 10.77 11.90
CA ALA A 23 1.42 11.68 12.18
C ALA A 23 1.07 12.54 10.95
N GLY A 24 -0.22 12.81 10.76
CA GLY A 24 -0.77 13.64 9.66
C GLY A 24 -1.00 12.87 8.36
N GLU A 25 -1.46 13.58 7.35
CA GLU A 25 -1.85 13.01 6.07
C GLU A 25 -0.66 12.79 5.11
N MET A 26 -0.59 11.62 4.49
CA MET A 26 0.51 11.23 3.59
C MET A 26 0.63 12.16 2.38
N TYR A 27 -0.50 12.48 1.72
CA TYR A 27 -0.48 13.38 0.55
C TYR A 27 0.07 14.78 0.89
N ALA A 28 -0.16 15.28 2.11
CA ALA A 28 0.37 16.58 2.54
C ALA A 28 1.88 16.51 2.79
N GLN A 29 2.39 15.34 3.18
CA GLN A 29 3.82 15.15 3.37
C GLN A 29 4.54 15.03 2.03
N SER A 30 3.98 14.34 1.05
CA SER A 30 4.60 14.21 -0.28
C SER A 30 4.74 15.53 -1.04
N ILE A 31 3.89 16.52 -0.76
CA ILE A 31 3.99 17.85 -1.39
C ILE A 31 4.84 18.86 -0.60
N LEU A 32 5.10 18.60 0.69
CA LEU A 32 5.91 19.48 1.56
C LEU A 32 7.36 19.06 1.63
N TYR A 33 7.64 17.76 1.53
CA TYR A 33 8.94 17.17 1.85
C TYR A 33 9.46 16.32 0.71
N ASP A 34 10.78 16.24 0.60
CA ASP A 34 11.48 15.31 -0.27
C ASP A 34 12.22 14.25 0.56
N THR A 35 12.54 13.14 -0.09
CA THR A 35 13.38 12.05 0.42
C THR A 35 14.78 12.09 -0.24
N LEU A 36 15.68 11.18 0.12
CA LEU A 36 16.99 11.07 -0.55
C LEU A 36 16.86 10.61 -1.99
N VAL A 37 15.98 9.65 -2.24
CA VAL A 37 15.73 9.03 -3.54
C VAL A 37 14.23 9.03 -3.85
N SER A 38 13.87 9.10 -5.10
CA SER A 38 12.51 8.93 -5.60
C SER A 38 12.37 7.58 -6.26
N ILE A 39 11.16 7.01 -6.19
CA ILE A 39 10.82 5.76 -6.85
C ILE A 39 9.89 6.09 -8.01
N THR A 40 10.27 5.69 -9.20
CA THR A 40 9.51 5.89 -10.43
C THR A 40 9.18 4.55 -11.08
N ALA A 41 8.34 4.56 -12.10
CA ALA A 41 8.06 3.37 -12.90
C ALA A 41 9.32 2.77 -13.58
N ASN A 42 10.40 3.56 -13.71
CA ASN A 42 11.67 3.14 -14.30
C ASN A 42 12.72 2.69 -13.26
N GLY A 43 12.37 2.68 -11.98
CA GLY A 43 13.26 2.34 -10.87
C GLY A 43 13.56 3.54 -9.98
N TYR A 44 14.76 3.59 -9.40
CA TYR A 44 15.17 4.63 -8.46
C TYR A 44 15.82 5.80 -9.18
N GLU A 45 15.40 7.01 -8.82
CA GLU A 45 15.97 8.27 -9.32
C GLU A 45 16.48 9.12 -8.15
N GLY A 46 17.44 10.00 -8.46
CA GLY A 46 17.96 10.94 -7.45
C GLY A 46 16.93 12.03 -7.12
N CYS A 47 16.68 12.22 -5.82
CA CYS A 47 15.91 13.35 -5.28
C CYS A 47 16.83 14.33 -4.57
N LEU A 48 16.90 14.36 -3.23
CA LEU A 48 17.90 15.17 -2.51
C LEU A 48 19.32 14.64 -2.69
N ALA A 49 19.51 13.35 -2.96
CA ALA A 49 20.75 12.82 -3.47
C ALA A 49 20.74 12.81 -5.01
N GLU A 50 21.77 13.36 -5.66
CA GLU A 50 21.90 13.30 -7.13
C GLU A 50 22.25 11.89 -7.61
N SER A 51 23.03 11.15 -6.80
CA SER A 51 23.50 9.79 -7.06
C SER A 51 23.93 9.11 -5.77
N TRP A 52 24.24 7.84 -5.86
CA TRP A 52 24.78 7.05 -4.74
C TRP A 52 25.72 5.97 -5.25
N ASP A 53 26.65 5.57 -4.38
CA ASP A 53 27.52 4.41 -4.56
C ASP A 53 27.20 3.36 -3.50
N ILE A 54 27.26 2.09 -3.89
CA ILE A 54 27.08 0.95 -2.99
C ILE A 54 28.39 0.18 -2.96
N SER A 55 28.90 -0.13 -1.75
CA SER A 55 30.13 -0.92 -1.60
C SER A 55 29.97 -2.34 -2.17
N GLU A 56 31.09 -2.97 -2.53
CA GLU A 56 31.08 -4.33 -3.10
C GLU A 56 30.41 -5.38 -2.20
N ASP A 57 30.46 -5.19 -0.89
CA ASP A 57 29.79 -6.06 0.09
C ASP A 57 28.32 -5.72 0.33
N GLY A 58 27.79 -4.66 -0.34
CA GLY A 58 26.41 -4.21 -0.21
C GLY A 58 26.06 -3.57 1.14
N CYS A 59 27.04 -3.31 2.00
CA CYS A 59 26.79 -2.85 3.37
C CYS A 59 26.98 -1.35 3.59
N THR A 60 27.58 -0.62 2.64
CA THR A 60 27.77 0.84 2.75
C THR A 60 27.15 1.54 1.56
N TYR A 61 26.29 2.51 1.84
CA TYR A 61 25.66 3.39 0.86
C TYR A 61 26.19 4.81 1.04
N THR A 62 26.81 5.36 -0.01
CA THR A 62 27.35 6.71 -0.03
C THR A 62 26.50 7.57 -0.96
N PHE A 63 25.74 8.52 -0.41
CA PHE A 63 24.86 9.41 -1.15
C PHE A 63 25.58 10.74 -1.42
N HIS A 64 25.54 11.18 -2.70
CA HIS A 64 26.05 12.48 -3.13
C HIS A 64 24.89 13.48 -3.12
N ILE A 65 24.92 14.40 -2.16
CA ILE A 65 23.82 15.31 -1.89
C ILE A 65 23.82 16.46 -2.91
N ARG A 66 22.63 16.74 -3.44
CA ARG A 66 22.40 17.82 -4.41
C ARG A 66 22.81 19.16 -3.82
N PRO A 67 23.71 19.92 -4.48
CA PRO A 67 24.14 21.21 -3.99
C PRO A 67 23.03 22.27 -4.15
N ASN A 68 23.07 23.29 -3.28
CA ASN A 68 22.20 24.46 -3.33
C ASN A 68 20.68 24.21 -3.14
N VAL A 69 20.30 23.07 -2.62
CA VAL A 69 18.92 22.84 -2.17
C VAL A 69 18.69 23.62 -0.88
N LEU A 70 17.55 24.34 -0.85
CA LEU A 70 17.12 25.09 0.32
C LEU A 70 15.80 24.53 0.85
N PHE A 71 15.66 24.51 2.15
CA PHE A 71 14.36 24.39 2.78
C PHE A 71 13.53 25.64 2.53
N SER A 72 12.22 25.56 2.71
CA SER A 72 11.31 26.71 2.48
C SER A 72 11.55 27.90 3.42
N ASP A 73 12.28 27.72 4.51
CA ASP A 73 12.76 28.79 5.41
C ASP A 73 14.10 29.44 4.96
N GLY A 74 14.70 28.94 3.89
CA GLY A 74 15.95 29.42 3.33
C GLY A 74 17.21 28.77 3.91
N GLU A 75 17.09 27.87 4.88
CA GLU A 75 18.21 27.06 5.38
C GLU A 75 18.68 26.05 4.32
N LYS A 76 19.96 25.69 4.35
CA LYS A 76 20.53 24.69 3.43
C LYS A 76 20.08 23.29 3.79
N CYS A 77 19.67 22.53 2.79
CA CYS A 77 19.48 21.09 2.87
C CYS A 77 20.76 20.38 2.39
N ASP A 78 21.76 20.30 3.25
CA ASP A 78 23.04 19.61 3.02
C ASP A 78 23.10 18.27 3.78
N ALA A 79 24.23 17.56 3.67
CA ALA A 79 24.41 16.28 4.34
C ALA A 79 24.33 16.39 5.88
N ASN A 80 24.63 17.54 6.48
CA ASN A 80 24.48 17.74 7.92
C ASN A 80 23.00 17.86 8.32
N ALA A 81 22.19 18.54 7.51
CA ALA A 81 20.73 18.60 7.71
C ALA A 81 20.10 17.21 7.58
N ILE A 82 20.53 16.41 6.60
CA ILE A 82 20.10 15.02 6.42
C ILE A 82 20.51 14.17 7.63
N LEU A 83 21.76 14.31 8.10
CA LEU A 83 22.24 13.62 9.30
C LEU A 83 21.40 13.97 10.54
N ALA A 84 21.00 15.24 10.69
CA ALA A 84 20.12 15.66 11.78
C ALA A 84 18.75 14.95 11.72
N ASN A 85 18.16 14.82 10.51
CA ASN A 85 16.92 14.08 10.30
C ASN A 85 17.07 12.60 10.65
N PHE A 86 18.11 11.93 10.16
CA PHE A 86 18.36 10.53 10.48
C PHE A 86 18.58 10.30 11.99
N ASN A 87 19.31 11.19 12.67
CA ASN A 87 19.47 11.10 14.12
C ASN A 87 18.12 11.21 14.85
N ALA A 88 17.23 12.12 14.42
CA ALA A 88 15.90 12.26 15.00
C ALA A 88 15.00 11.04 14.72
N ILE A 89 15.12 10.42 13.54
CA ILE A 89 14.44 9.16 13.20
C ILE A 89 14.96 8.03 14.10
N LEU A 90 16.27 7.92 14.26
CA LEU A 90 16.91 6.87 15.07
C LEU A 90 16.60 6.96 16.57
N GLU A 91 16.29 8.14 17.10
CA GLU A 91 15.78 8.28 18.49
C GLU A 91 14.45 7.52 18.70
N ASN A 92 13.70 7.29 17.61
CA ASN A 92 12.42 6.56 17.63
C ASN A 92 12.52 5.21 16.90
N ARG A 93 13.70 4.63 16.79
CA ARG A 93 13.99 3.40 16.03
C ARG A 93 12.99 2.27 16.29
N GLU A 94 12.56 2.09 17.53
CA GLU A 94 11.58 1.04 17.90
C GLU A 94 10.24 1.17 17.17
N ARG A 95 9.83 2.38 16.80
CA ARG A 95 8.59 2.61 16.01
C ARG A 95 8.74 2.27 14.54
N HIS A 96 9.98 2.18 14.06
CA HIS A 96 10.31 1.98 12.65
C HIS A 96 10.77 0.55 12.35
N THR A 97 10.68 -0.38 13.31
CA THR A 97 11.15 -1.78 13.16
C THR A 97 10.35 -2.60 12.14
N TRP A 98 9.26 -2.08 11.62
CA TRP A 98 8.55 -2.64 10.49
C TRP A 98 9.32 -2.45 9.15
N LEU A 99 10.27 -1.49 9.10
CA LEU A 99 11.26 -1.32 8.03
C LEU A 99 12.50 -2.13 8.41
N GLU A 100 12.85 -3.12 7.61
CA GLU A 100 13.96 -4.01 7.94
C GLU A 100 15.30 -3.28 7.93
N MET A 101 15.49 -2.25 7.10
CA MET A 101 16.69 -1.43 7.14
C MET A 101 16.94 -0.85 8.53
N MET A 102 15.91 -0.51 9.29
CA MET A 102 16.08 0.02 10.65
C MET A 102 16.63 -1.01 11.64
N ASN A 103 16.38 -2.31 11.40
CA ASN A 103 16.95 -3.39 12.19
C ASN A 103 18.41 -3.64 11.83
N LEU A 104 18.76 -3.47 10.56
CA LEU A 104 20.09 -3.72 10.01
C LEU A 104 21.03 -2.51 10.06
N LEU A 105 20.54 -1.31 10.29
CA LEU A 105 21.32 -0.08 10.28
C LEU A 105 22.31 -0.03 11.45
N VAL A 106 23.60 0.10 11.13
CA VAL A 106 24.73 0.23 12.09
C VAL A 106 25.00 1.68 12.44
N GLY A 107 25.01 2.56 11.43
CA GLY A 107 25.31 3.96 11.65
C GLY A 107 25.07 4.85 10.44
N VAL A 108 25.05 6.15 10.69
CA VAL A 108 24.95 7.20 9.66
C VAL A 108 26.01 8.27 9.92
N SER A 109 26.54 8.89 8.87
CA SER A 109 27.51 9.96 8.98
C SER A 109 27.45 10.95 7.82
N ALA A 110 27.94 12.17 8.05
CA ALA A 110 28.14 13.19 7.02
C ALA A 110 29.62 13.64 7.09
N PRO A 111 30.51 12.99 6.32
CA PRO A 111 31.91 13.33 6.34
C PRO A 111 32.21 14.74 5.80
N ASP A 112 31.35 15.28 4.95
CA ASP A 112 31.39 16.66 4.45
C ASP A 112 29.96 17.14 4.09
N GLU A 113 29.82 18.38 3.62
CA GLU A 113 28.52 19.01 3.30
C GLU A 113 27.75 18.32 2.16
N ASN A 114 28.42 17.54 1.32
CA ASN A 114 27.83 16.96 0.12
C ASN A 114 27.77 15.43 0.17
N THR A 115 28.27 14.80 1.23
CA THR A 115 28.36 13.36 1.34
C THR A 115 27.62 12.86 2.59
N PHE A 116 26.63 11.97 2.38
CA PHE A 116 25.93 11.29 3.46
C PHE A 116 26.14 9.78 3.31
N VAL A 117 26.47 9.11 4.42
CA VAL A 117 26.80 7.68 4.42
C VAL A 117 25.90 6.93 5.38
N ILE A 118 25.41 5.77 4.91
CA ILE A 118 24.65 4.80 5.72
C ILE A 118 25.44 3.49 5.74
N GLU A 119 25.65 2.94 6.94
CA GLU A 119 26.31 1.66 7.16
C GLU A 119 25.30 0.63 7.68
N MET A 120 25.28 -0.57 7.06
CA MET A 120 24.41 -1.69 7.36
C MET A 120 25.21 -2.86 7.92
N SER A 121 24.60 -3.70 8.77
CA SER A 121 25.23 -4.91 9.32
C SER A 121 25.36 -6.06 8.29
N GLU A 122 24.51 -6.05 7.28
CA GLU A 122 24.47 -7.00 6.18
C GLU A 122 23.84 -6.35 4.94
N PRO A 123 24.06 -6.89 3.72
CA PRO A 123 23.47 -6.33 2.52
C PRO A 123 21.95 -6.42 2.58
N TYR A 124 21.29 -5.34 2.14
CA TYR A 124 19.84 -5.25 2.13
C TYR A 124 19.33 -4.61 0.84
N TYR A 125 18.77 -5.43 -0.06
CA TYR A 125 18.34 -4.98 -1.39
C TYR A 125 17.24 -3.90 -1.35
N PRO A 126 16.20 -3.98 -0.49
CA PRO A 126 15.14 -2.99 -0.46
C PRO A 126 15.53 -1.61 0.11
N MET A 127 16.80 -1.39 0.42
CA MET A 127 17.29 -0.16 1.05
C MET A 127 16.81 1.12 0.35
N LEU A 128 16.92 1.18 -0.98
CA LEU A 128 16.51 2.36 -1.75
C LEU A 128 14.98 2.49 -1.81
N THR A 129 14.25 1.37 -1.84
CA THR A 129 12.79 1.36 -1.75
C THR A 129 12.32 1.95 -0.43
N GLU A 130 12.89 1.52 0.68
CA GLU A 130 12.53 2.03 2.00
C GLU A 130 12.92 3.51 2.16
N LEU A 131 14.09 3.93 1.66
CA LEU A 131 14.54 5.33 1.69
C LEU A 131 13.69 6.27 0.80
N GLY A 132 13.01 5.75 -0.19
CA GLY A 132 12.04 6.49 -1.00
C GLY A 132 10.70 6.69 -0.30
N CYS A 133 10.42 5.99 0.81
CA CYS A 133 9.20 6.20 1.57
C CYS A 133 9.20 7.55 2.28
N ILE A 134 8.14 8.34 2.08
CA ILE A 134 8.00 9.65 2.73
C ILE A 134 8.00 9.52 4.27
N ARG A 135 7.55 8.40 4.81
CA ARG A 135 7.59 8.05 6.23
C ARG A 135 8.50 6.85 6.48
N PRO A 136 9.50 6.98 7.33
CA PRO A 136 9.90 8.16 8.12
C PRO A 136 10.97 9.04 7.46
N PHE A 137 11.29 8.86 6.18
CA PHE A 137 12.49 9.41 5.54
C PHE A 137 12.31 10.77 4.83
N ALA A 138 11.19 11.46 5.06
CA ALA A 138 11.04 12.84 4.64
C ALA A 138 12.00 13.78 5.37
N MET A 139 12.68 14.66 4.64
CA MET A 139 13.61 15.63 5.22
C MET A 139 12.90 16.92 5.61
N ILE A 140 12.93 17.24 6.90
CA ILE A 140 12.42 18.49 7.46
C ILE A 140 13.58 19.44 7.80
N SER A 141 13.32 20.75 7.80
CA SER A 141 14.32 21.72 8.28
C SER A 141 14.70 21.41 9.73
N PRO A 142 16.01 21.39 10.07
CA PRO A 142 16.43 21.26 11.47
C PRO A 142 15.84 22.32 12.39
N ASN A 143 15.44 23.49 11.86
CA ASN A 143 14.75 24.54 12.62
C ASN A 143 13.36 24.13 13.11
N CYS A 144 12.74 23.11 12.50
CA CYS A 144 11.47 22.54 12.96
C CYS A 144 11.67 21.59 14.16
N MET A 145 12.87 21.12 14.41
CA MET A 145 13.14 20.14 15.46
C MET A 145 13.16 20.79 16.85
N ILE A 146 12.56 20.14 17.82
CA ILE A 146 12.55 20.56 19.22
C ILE A 146 13.83 20.03 19.89
N ASN A 147 14.78 20.91 20.20
CA ASN A 147 16.09 20.52 20.74
C ASN A 147 16.86 19.48 19.90
N GLY A 148 16.72 19.53 18.58
CA GLY A 148 17.35 18.58 17.64
C GLY A 148 16.63 17.23 17.54
N SER A 149 15.41 17.11 18.07
CA SER A 149 14.59 15.90 18.09
C SER A 149 13.21 16.16 17.49
N THR A 150 12.57 15.11 17.00
CA THR A 150 11.18 15.13 16.54
C THR A 150 10.25 14.29 17.43
N LYS A 151 10.78 13.74 18.52
CA LYS A 151 10.07 12.82 19.42
C LYS A 151 8.84 13.45 20.07
N ASP A 152 8.94 14.71 20.44
CA ASP A 152 7.87 15.47 21.10
C ASP A 152 7.06 16.35 20.12
N GLY A 153 7.17 16.08 18.81
CA GLY A 153 6.55 16.85 17.75
C GLY A 153 7.51 17.73 16.98
N VAL A 154 7.00 18.63 16.15
CA VAL A 154 7.77 19.57 15.33
C VAL A 154 7.20 20.98 15.43
N ASN A 155 8.09 22.00 15.32
CA ASN A 155 7.73 23.41 15.30
C ASN A 155 7.62 23.90 13.84
N GLY A 156 6.52 23.58 13.17
CA GLY A 156 6.29 24.00 11.78
C GLY A 156 6.42 22.84 10.78
N HIS A 157 6.21 23.20 9.50
CA HIS A 157 6.12 22.24 8.39
C HIS A 157 7.02 22.72 7.25
N ILE A 158 8.31 22.77 7.51
CA ILE A 158 9.31 23.35 6.60
C ILE A 158 10.08 22.21 5.94
N GLY A 159 9.88 22.03 4.64
CA GLY A 159 10.54 21.02 3.82
C GLY A 159 11.19 21.63 2.59
N THR A 160 11.61 20.76 1.68
CA THR A 160 12.25 21.10 0.42
C THR A 160 11.30 20.94 -0.77
N GLY A 161 10.08 20.42 -0.54
CA GLY A 161 9.12 20.07 -1.57
C GLY A 161 8.56 21.27 -2.36
N PRO A 162 7.76 21.00 -3.41
CA PRO A 162 7.28 22.01 -4.35
C PRO A 162 6.30 23.03 -3.76
N TYR A 163 5.71 22.75 -2.60
CA TYR A 163 4.76 23.63 -1.93
C TYR A 163 5.08 23.81 -0.45
N VAL A 164 4.56 24.91 0.10
CA VAL A 164 4.60 25.24 1.53
C VAL A 164 3.19 25.38 2.08
N LEU A 165 2.97 24.92 3.30
CA LEU A 165 1.70 25.10 4.01
C LEU A 165 1.62 26.54 4.52
N THR A 166 0.56 27.26 4.13
CA THR A 166 0.38 28.68 4.50
C THR A 166 -0.80 28.91 5.44
N ASP A 167 -1.83 28.07 5.37
CA ASP A 167 -3.02 28.18 6.25
C ASP A 167 -3.70 26.82 6.41
N PHE A 168 -4.37 26.60 7.53
CA PHE A 168 -5.21 25.41 7.74
C PHE A 168 -6.19 25.58 8.88
N VAL A 169 -7.33 24.91 8.77
CA VAL A 169 -8.26 24.65 9.85
C VAL A 169 -8.46 23.15 9.96
N THR A 170 -8.21 22.63 11.15
CA THR A 170 -8.33 21.15 11.40
C THR A 170 -9.75 20.69 11.04
N ASP A 171 -9.85 19.57 10.31
CA ASP A 171 -11.07 18.95 9.82
C ASP A 171 -11.92 19.83 8.88
N GLU A 172 -11.37 20.92 8.35
CA GLU A 172 -12.03 21.75 7.36
C GLU A 172 -11.21 21.90 6.08
N TYR A 173 -10.00 22.47 6.16
CA TYR A 173 -9.16 22.69 4.97
C TYR A 173 -7.68 22.89 5.29
N ALA A 174 -6.84 22.74 4.25
CA ALA A 174 -5.45 23.16 4.22
C ALA A 174 -5.13 23.91 2.93
N VAL A 175 -4.29 24.95 3.04
CA VAL A 175 -3.83 25.77 1.93
C VAL A 175 -2.33 25.62 1.77
N PHE A 176 -1.92 25.26 0.56
CA PHE A 176 -0.52 25.15 0.17
C PHE A 176 -0.23 26.17 -0.94
N GLU A 177 0.86 26.87 -0.84
CA GLU A 177 1.34 27.79 -1.86
C GLU A 177 2.66 27.29 -2.42
N ARG A 178 2.95 27.61 -3.68
CA ARG A 178 4.17 27.20 -4.35
C ARG A 178 5.40 27.65 -3.56
N ASN A 179 6.35 26.74 -3.38
CA ASN A 179 7.64 27.03 -2.77
C ASN A 179 8.53 27.79 -3.77
N GLU A 180 8.78 29.07 -3.51
CA GLU A 180 9.65 29.90 -4.37
C GLU A 180 11.13 29.51 -4.27
N ASN A 181 11.52 28.71 -3.26
CA ASN A 181 12.87 28.14 -3.10
C ASN A 181 12.99 26.70 -3.64
N TYR A 182 11.94 26.20 -4.33
CA TYR A 182 11.97 24.84 -4.82
C TYR A 182 13.12 24.62 -5.81
N TRP A 183 13.86 23.53 -5.61
CA TRP A 183 15.04 23.18 -6.37
C TRP A 183 14.74 22.55 -7.74
N GLY A 184 13.53 22.01 -7.92
CA GLY A 184 13.04 21.42 -9.15
C GLY A 184 12.35 22.40 -10.08
N GLU A 185 11.58 21.90 -11.04
CA GLU A 185 10.77 22.73 -11.93
C GLU A 185 9.61 23.36 -11.16
N ALA A 186 9.42 24.66 -11.36
CA ALA A 186 8.38 25.39 -10.64
C ALA A 186 6.96 24.94 -11.08
N PRO A 187 6.10 24.47 -10.17
CA PRO A 187 4.75 24.06 -10.51
C PRO A 187 3.93 25.16 -11.18
N ALA A 188 3.07 24.79 -12.15
CA ALA A 188 2.16 25.71 -12.80
C ALA A 188 1.04 26.19 -11.86
N ILE A 189 0.57 25.30 -10.99
CA ILE A 189 -0.40 25.63 -9.94
C ILE A 189 0.31 26.43 -8.84
N ARG A 190 -0.21 27.61 -8.52
CA ARG A 190 0.39 28.46 -7.49
C ARG A 190 -0.15 28.22 -6.11
N LYS A 191 -1.39 27.74 -6.02
CA LYS A 191 -2.07 27.52 -4.76
C LYS A 191 -2.97 26.29 -4.84
N ILE A 192 -2.88 25.47 -3.84
CA ILE A 192 -3.71 24.28 -3.65
C ILE A 192 -4.53 24.49 -2.38
N THR A 193 -5.86 24.32 -2.47
CA THR A 193 -6.73 24.25 -1.32
C THR A 193 -7.27 22.83 -1.21
N VAL A 194 -6.91 22.11 -0.17
CA VAL A 194 -7.45 20.79 0.12
C VAL A 194 -8.59 20.92 1.11
N LYS A 195 -9.78 20.47 0.75
CA LYS A 195 -10.98 20.49 1.62
C LYS A 195 -11.25 19.11 2.19
N VAL A 196 -11.74 19.07 3.43
CA VAL A 196 -12.27 17.87 4.08
C VAL A 196 -13.76 17.79 3.82
N ILE A 197 -14.20 16.81 3.06
CA ILE A 197 -15.63 16.57 2.79
C ILE A 197 -15.89 15.09 3.03
N PRO A 198 -16.39 14.69 4.23
CA PRO A 198 -16.53 13.29 4.61
C PRO A 198 -17.53 12.48 3.79
N ASP A 199 -18.63 13.12 3.37
CA ASP A 199 -19.70 12.44 2.66
C ASP A 199 -19.44 12.37 1.15
N ASN A 200 -19.54 11.18 0.56
CA ASN A 200 -19.25 10.93 -0.85
C ASN A 200 -20.15 11.74 -1.79
N GLN A 201 -21.44 11.84 -1.51
CA GLN A 201 -22.37 12.58 -2.37
C GLN A 201 -22.12 14.08 -2.30
N THR A 202 -21.76 14.57 -1.12
CA THR A 202 -21.37 15.99 -0.92
C THR A 202 -20.09 16.32 -1.68
N ARG A 203 -19.09 15.41 -1.72
CA ARG A 203 -17.87 15.58 -2.55
C ARG A 203 -18.20 15.70 -4.03
N ILE A 204 -19.06 14.82 -4.53
CA ILE A 204 -19.50 14.82 -5.93
C ILE A 204 -20.23 16.13 -6.26
N MET A 205 -21.16 16.56 -5.41
CA MET A 205 -21.86 17.84 -5.60
C MET A 205 -20.91 19.03 -5.58
N ALA A 206 -19.89 19.01 -4.73
CA ALA A 206 -18.87 20.07 -4.70
C ALA A 206 -18.07 20.12 -6.01
N LEU A 207 -17.73 18.96 -6.60
CA LEU A 207 -17.10 18.89 -7.92
C LEU A 207 -18.03 19.40 -9.04
N GLU A 208 -19.28 18.96 -9.05
CA GLU A 208 -20.26 19.36 -10.08
C GLU A 208 -20.57 20.86 -10.04
N SER A 209 -20.56 21.47 -8.86
CA SER A 209 -20.76 22.91 -8.68
C SER A 209 -19.53 23.76 -8.97
N GLY A 210 -18.35 23.13 -9.16
CA GLY A 210 -17.07 23.82 -9.32
C GLY A 210 -16.51 24.39 -8.00
N GLU A 211 -16.96 23.87 -6.85
CA GLU A 211 -16.40 24.21 -5.55
C GLU A 211 -15.06 23.52 -5.31
N ILE A 212 -14.87 22.34 -5.90
CA ILE A 212 -13.59 21.63 -6.00
C ILE A 212 -13.36 21.23 -7.47
N ASP A 213 -12.10 21.02 -7.84
CA ASP A 213 -11.66 20.67 -9.19
C ASP A 213 -11.27 19.20 -9.32
N LEU A 214 -10.90 18.57 -8.20
CA LEU A 214 -10.31 17.23 -8.14
C LEU A 214 -10.76 16.49 -6.89
N ILE A 215 -11.15 15.23 -7.09
CA ILE A 215 -11.25 14.20 -6.04
C ILE A 215 -10.22 13.13 -6.40
N PHE A 216 -9.31 12.80 -5.47
CA PHE A 216 -8.21 11.88 -5.74
C PHE A 216 -7.98 10.95 -4.54
N GLY A 217 -7.82 9.65 -4.81
CA GLY A 217 -7.48 8.64 -3.81
C GLY A 217 -8.34 7.39 -3.91
N LYS A 218 -7.83 6.29 -3.34
CA LYS A 218 -8.37 4.94 -3.47
C LYS A 218 -9.83 4.81 -3.00
N ASN A 219 -10.16 5.41 -1.85
CA ASN A 219 -11.47 5.29 -1.21
C ASN A 219 -12.24 6.62 -1.19
N MET A 220 -11.89 7.55 -2.07
CA MET A 220 -12.49 8.89 -2.06
C MET A 220 -13.80 8.97 -2.82
N ILE A 221 -14.06 8.02 -3.72
CA ILE A 221 -15.31 7.96 -4.51
C ILE A 221 -15.79 6.52 -4.55
N ASP A 222 -17.06 6.33 -4.24
CA ASP A 222 -17.70 5.02 -4.35
C ASP A 222 -17.74 4.56 -5.81
N ALA A 223 -17.59 3.26 -6.04
CA ALA A 223 -17.50 2.70 -7.39
C ALA A 223 -18.76 2.95 -8.23
N ASP A 224 -19.94 2.89 -7.62
CA ASP A 224 -21.22 3.19 -8.28
C ASP A 224 -21.32 4.67 -8.70
N ALA A 225 -20.80 5.56 -7.87
CA ALA A 225 -20.83 6.99 -8.15
C ALA A 225 -19.86 7.37 -9.28
N ILE A 226 -18.59 6.93 -9.23
CA ILE A 226 -17.60 7.26 -10.26
C ILE A 226 -17.96 6.64 -11.62
N SER A 227 -18.64 5.47 -11.64
CA SER A 227 -19.05 4.81 -12.88
C SER A 227 -19.99 5.67 -13.75
N GLN A 228 -20.70 6.61 -13.14
CA GLN A 228 -21.62 7.52 -13.83
C GLN A 228 -20.89 8.60 -14.65
N TYR A 229 -19.59 8.77 -14.45
CA TYR A 229 -18.76 9.81 -15.12
C TYR A 229 -17.84 9.25 -16.20
N LEU A 230 -17.84 7.93 -16.45
CA LEU A 230 -16.94 7.30 -17.43
C LEU A 230 -17.11 7.85 -18.86
N ASP A 231 -18.31 8.27 -19.21
CA ASP A 231 -18.63 8.86 -20.53
C ASP A 231 -18.92 10.38 -20.44
N SER A 232 -18.41 11.07 -19.41
CA SER A 232 -18.68 12.51 -19.23
C SER A 232 -17.79 13.37 -20.10
N ASP A 233 -18.35 14.40 -20.75
CA ASP A 233 -17.59 15.41 -21.48
C ASP A 233 -17.01 16.51 -20.54
N LYS A 234 -17.51 16.61 -19.31
CA LYS A 234 -17.15 17.68 -18.37
C LYS A 234 -16.14 17.24 -17.32
N PHE A 235 -16.14 15.97 -17.02
CA PHE A 235 -15.28 15.37 -15.99
C PHE A 235 -14.51 14.19 -16.56
N THR A 236 -13.31 14.02 -16.08
CA THR A 236 -12.42 12.92 -16.46
C THR A 236 -12.29 11.95 -15.29
N VAL A 237 -12.42 10.67 -15.58
CA VAL A 237 -12.11 9.57 -14.63
C VAL A 237 -10.71 9.07 -14.91
N GLY A 238 -9.84 9.11 -13.92
CA GLY A 238 -8.52 8.50 -13.95
C GLY A 238 -8.50 7.22 -13.10
N LEU A 239 -7.84 6.18 -13.58
CA LEU A 239 -7.58 4.94 -12.84
C LEU A 239 -6.08 4.64 -12.93
N SER A 240 -5.46 4.29 -11.81
CA SER A 240 -4.07 3.87 -11.77
C SER A 240 -3.90 2.41 -12.21
N ASP A 241 -2.66 2.00 -12.44
CA ASP A 241 -2.28 0.60 -12.34
C ASP A 241 -2.61 0.05 -10.93
N PRO A 242 -2.62 -1.28 -10.76
CA PRO A 242 -2.84 -1.89 -9.44
C PRO A 242 -1.89 -1.35 -8.38
N THR A 243 -2.44 -0.93 -7.24
CA THR A 243 -1.67 -0.46 -6.07
C THR A 243 -1.64 -1.49 -4.95
N SER A 244 -2.55 -2.43 -4.98
CA SER A 244 -2.64 -3.56 -4.03
C SER A 244 -3.56 -4.65 -4.59
N THR A 245 -3.53 -5.82 -3.98
CA THR A 245 -4.47 -6.91 -4.28
C THR A 245 -5.33 -7.18 -3.06
N ARG A 246 -6.64 -7.04 -3.23
CA ARG A 246 -7.62 -7.50 -2.24
C ARG A 246 -7.70 -9.02 -2.30
N HIS A 247 -7.50 -9.68 -1.18
CA HIS A 247 -7.55 -11.13 -1.11
C HIS A 247 -8.10 -11.61 0.23
N ILE A 248 -8.42 -12.88 0.30
CA ILE A 248 -8.74 -13.57 1.56
C ILE A 248 -7.58 -14.51 1.88
N VAL A 249 -7.10 -14.47 3.11
CA VAL A 249 -6.13 -15.41 3.67
C VAL A 249 -6.89 -16.58 4.26
N MET A 250 -6.54 -17.79 3.87
CA MET A 250 -7.10 -19.04 4.39
C MET A 250 -6.11 -19.68 5.37
N ASN A 251 -6.51 -19.84 6.62
CA ASN A 251 -5.64 -20.33 7.68
C ASN A 251 -5.38 -21.83 7.53
N THR A 252 -4.17 -22.20 7.12
CA THR A 252 -3.78 -23.61 6.88
C THR A 252 -3.66 -24.43 8.16
N THR A 253 -3.60 -23.80 9.35
CA THR A 253 -3.65 -24.48 10.64
C THR A 253 -5.05 -24.89 11.06
N HIS A 254 -6.08 -24.34 10.42
CA HIS A 254 -7.47 -24.70 10.69
C HIS A 254 -7.77 -26.10 10.15
N GLU A 255 -8.53 -26.90 10.92
CA GLU A 255 -8.76 -28.32 10.62
C GLU A 255 -9.35 -28.57 9.21
N ILE A 256 -10.27 -27.71 8.74
CA ILE A 256 -10.90 -27.85 7.42
C ILE A 256 -10.00 -27.24 6.33
N LEU A 257 -9.44 -26.06 6.57
CA LEU A 257 -8.60 -25.35 5.61
C LEU A 257 -7.16 -25.89 5.56
N GLY A 258 -6.77 -26.77 6.49
CA GLY A 258 -5.57 -27.59 6.36
C GLY A 258 -5.61 -28.53 5.16
N ASP A 259 -6.81 -28.94 4.71
CA ASP A 259 -6.98 -29.73 3.50
C ASP A 259 -6.83 -28.83 2.24
N PRO A 260 -5.75 -28.99 1.43
CA PRO A 260 -5.53 -28.19 0.23
C PRO A 260 -6.64 -28.34 -0.82
N ALA A 261 -7.38 -29.47 -0.82
CA ALA A 261 -8.50 -29.66 -1.72
C ALA A 261 -9.65 -28.68 -1.43
N VAL A 262 -9.91 -28.38 -0.14
CA VAL A 262 -10.91 -27.38 0.23
C VAL A 262 -10.45 -26.00 -0.26
N ARG A 263 -9.20 -25.60 -0.03
CA ARG A 263 -8.69 -24.30 -0.49
C ARG A 263 -8.76 -24.16 -2.02
N LYS A 264 -8.37 -25.20 -2.77
CA LYS A 264 -8.47 -25.23 -4.24
C LYS A 264 -9.92 -25.16 -4.74
N ALA A 265 -10.83 -25.85 -4.05
CA ALA A 265 -12.24 -25.79 -4.37
C ALA A 265 -12.80 -24.36 -4.19
N LEU A 266 -12.42 -23.66 -3.12
CA LEU A 266 -12.82 -22.26 -2.91
C LEU A 266 -12.28 -21.31 -3.99
N GLN A 267 -11.06 -21.57 -4.53
CA GLN A 267 -10.51 -20.83 -5.68
C GLN A 267 -11.43 -20.93 -6.91
N HIS A 268 -11.83 -22.17 -7.25
CA HIS A 268 -12.71 -22.42 -8.39
C HIS A 268 -14.17 -22.02 -8.13
N ALA A 269 -14.59 -21.93 -6.87
CA ALA A 269 -15.94 -21.50 -6.49
C ALA A 269 -16.13 -19.99 -6.48
N THR A 270 -15.06 -19.22 -6.64
CA THR A 270 -15.09 -17.75 -6.54
C THR A 270 -15.14 -17.12 -7.93
N ASP A 271 -16.27 -16.51 -8.27
CA ASP A 271 -16.44 -15.73 -9.50
C ASP A 271 -15.94 -14.31 -9.31
N ARG A 272 -14.67 -14.11 -9.64
CA ARG A 272 -13.96 -12.81 -9.51
C ARG A 272 -14.49 -11.77 -10.49
N GLN A 273 -14.97 -12.23 -11.66
CA GLN A 273 -15.55 -11.32 -12.65
C GLN A 273 -16.86 -10.73 -12.15
N THR A 274 -17.72 -11.54 -11.52
CA THR A 274 -18.96 -11.04 -10.91
C THR A 274 -18.67 -10.07 -9.75
N ILE A 275 -17.61 -10.28 -8.97
CA ILE A 275 -17.17 -9.34 -7.93
C ILE A 275 -16.73 -8.00 -8.58
N SER A 276 -15.89 -8.07 -9.62
CA SER A 276 -15.44 -6.88 -10.35
C SER A 276 -16.60 -6.09 -10.95
N ASP A 277 -17.45 -6.75 -11.72
CA ASP A 277 -18.55 -6.08 -12.45
C ASP A 277 -19.68 -5.64 -11.51
N GLY A 278 -20.04 -6.48 -10.54
CA GLY A 278 -21.20 -6.27 -9.69
C GLY A 278 -20.97 -5.38 -8.47
N ILE A 279 -19.75 -5.36 -7.92
CA ILE A 279 -19.41 -4.57 -6.72
C ILE A 279 -18.57 -3.36 -7.12
N PHE A 280 -17.63 -3.51 -8.04
CA PHE A 280 -16.71 -2.46 -8.45
C PHE A 280 -17.01 -1.82 -9.81
N TYR A 281 -18.12 -2.21 -10.47
CA TYR A 281 -18.54 -1.66 -11.77
C TYR A 281 -17.44 -1.74 -12.85
N GLY A 282 -16.57 -2.78 -12.77
CA GLY A 282 -15.44 -2.96 -13.68
C GLY A 282 -14.26 -2.03 -13.44
N LEU A 283 -14.28 -1.21 -12.40
CA LEU A 283 -13.19 -0.27 -12.06
C LEU A 283 -11.98 -0.97 -11.42
N GLU A 284 -12.20 -2.07 -10.74
CA GLU A 284 -11.15 -2.96 -10.24
C GLU A 284 -11.14 -4.25 -11.05
N GLN A 285 -10.00 -4.64 -11.58
CA GLN A 285 -9.89 -5.86 -12.38
C GLN A 285 -9.91 -7.11 -11.49
N PRO A 286 -10.46 -8.25 -11.98
CA PRO A 286 -10.35 -9.53 -11.30
C PRO A 286 -8.88 -9.88 -11.04
N ALA A 287 -8.57 -10.35 -9.84
CA ALA A 287 -7.21 -10.75 -9.48
C ALA A 287 -7.03 -12.26 -9.63
N ASP A 288 -6.18 -12.67 -10.56
CA ASP A 288 -5.85 -14.07 -10.82
C ASP A 288 -4.73 -14.59 -9.90
N THR A 289 -3.90 -13.69 -9.39
CA THR A 289 -2.72 -13.99 -8.58
C THR A 289 -2.60 -13.02 -7.41
N LEU A 290 -1.80 -13.37 -6.41
CA LEU A 290 -1.60 -12.54 -5.21
C LEU A 290 -1.01 -11.17 -5.55
N TYR A 291 -0.21 -11.05 -6.59
CA TYR A 291 0.32 -9.79 -7.11
C TYR A 291 -0.01 -9.67 -8.59
N ALA A 292 -0.32 -8.46 -9.06
CA ALA A 292 -0.51 -8.20 -10.48
C ALA A 292 0.80 -8.49 -11.25
N THR A 293 0.69 -8.94 -12.49
CA THR A 293 1.86 -9.24 -13.34
C THR A 293 2.66 -8.01 -13.75
N THR A 294 2.14 -6.82 -13.53
CA THR A 294 2.81 -5.53 -13.70
C THR A 294 3.78 -5.20 -12.57
N VAL A 295 3.63 -5.88 -11.40
CA VAL A 295 4.53 -5.71 -10.26
C VAL A 295 5.88 -6.35 -10.55
N PRO A 296 7.00 -5.70 -10.20
CA PRO A 296 8.34 -6.26 -10.41
C PRO A 296 8.46 -7.69 -9.88
N TYR A 297 9.11 -8.58 -10.64
CA TYR A 297 9.31 -10.00 -10.33
C TYR A 297 8.06 -10.89 -10.32
N CYS A 298 6.85 -10.34 -10.42
CA CYS A 298 5.60 -11.11 -10.22
C CYS A 298 5.03 -11.75 -11.49
N ASN A 299 5.56 -11.43 -12.69
CA ASN A 299 5.16 -12.11 -13.93
C ASN A 299 5.88 -13.47 -14.08
N VAL A 300 5.48 -14.44 -13.27
CA VAL A 300 6.12 -15.78 -13.20
C VAL A 300 5.35 -16.87 -13.94
N GLY A 301 4.30 -16.50 -14.68
CA GLY A 301 3.54 -17.42 -15.54
C GLY A 301 2.60 -18.35 -14.79
N LEU A 302 2.08 -17.92 -13.63
CA LEU A 302 1.05 -18.65 -12.89
C LEU A 302 -0.22 -18.80 -13.72
N LYS A 303 -0.87 -19.96 -13.60
CA LYS A 303 -2.15 -20.23 -14.26
C LYS A 303 -3.29 -19.85 -13.33
N PRO A 304 -4.26 -19.01 -13.79
CA PRO A 304 -5.43 -18.67 -13.01
C PRO A 304 -6.24 -19.92 -12.59
N TYR A 305 -6.86 -19.85 -11.43
CA TYR A 305 -7.93 -20.76 -11.05
C TYR A 305 -9.21 -20.32 -11.75
N GLU A 306 -9.53 -21.00 -12.86
CA GLU A 306 -10.76 -20.73 -13.62
C GLU A 306 -12.00 -20.92 -12.76
N TYR A 307 -12.96 -19.98 -12.80
CA TYR A 307 -14.23 -20.14 -12.13
C TYR A 307 -15.00 -21.32 -12.70
N SER A 308 -15.31 -22.29 -11.88
CA SER A 308 -16.11 -23.47 -12.23
C SER A 308 -16.66 -24.13 -10.97
N THR A 309 -17.95 -24.00 -10.77
CA THR A 309 -18.65 -24.67 -9.67
C THR A 309 -18.64 -26.19 -9.81
N GLU A 310 -18.57 -26.71 -11.05
CA GLU A 310 -18.45 -28.14 -11.35
C GLU A 310 -17.08 -28.66 -10.89
N THR A 311 -16.01 -27.95 -11.23
CA THR A 311 -14.65 -28.30 -10.81
C THR A 311 -14.51 -28.22 -9.29
N ALA A 312 -15.06 -27.19 -8.66
CA ALA A 312 -15.06 -27.06 -7.21
C ALA A 312 -15.79 -28.22 -6.53
N ALA A 313 -16.97 -28.60 -7.03
CA ALA A 313 -17.73 -29.73 -6.52
C ALA A 313 -16.99 -31.05 -6.69
N GLN A 314 -16.36 -31.28 -7.85
CA GLN A 314 -15.58 -32.49 -8.12
C GLN A 314 -14.38 -32.62 -7.17
N ILE A 315 -13.62 -31.54 -6.96
CA ILE A 315 -12.48 -31.52 -6.03
C ILE A 315 -12.94 -31.89 -4.61
N LEU A 316 -14.05 -31.33 -4.15
CA LEU A 316 -14.61 -31.64 -2.83
C LEU A 316 -15.07 -33.10 -2.72
N ASP A 317 -15.74 -33.62 -3.76
CA ASP A 317 -16.20 -35.02 -3.79
C ASP A 317 -15.01 -35.99 -3.77
N GLU A 318 -13.96 -35.75 -4.55
CA GLU A 318 -12.74 -36.56 -4.59
C GLU A 318 -11.98 -36.52 -3.26
N ALA A 319 -12.03 -35.39 -2.55
CA ALA A 319 -11.45 -35.22 -1.20
C ALA A 319 -12.32 -35.83 -0.09
N GLY A 320 -13.49 -36.36 -0.41
CA GLY A 320 -14.40 -37.03 0.54
C GLY A 320 -15.37 -36.09 1.25
N TRP A 321 -15.48 -34.82 0.82
CA TRP A 321 -16.50 -33.87 1.28
C TRP A 321 -17.80 -34.08 0.53
N VAL A 322 -18.58 -35.07 0.94
CA VAL A 322 -19.77 -35.55 0.22
C VAL A 322 -21.00 -34.69 0.54
N LEU A 323 -21.76 -34.36 -0.51
CA LEU A 323 -23.02 -33.61 -0.38
C LEU A 323 -24.10 -34.48 0.26
N GLY A 324 -24.61 -34.06 1.41
CA GLY A 324 -25.66 -34.75 2.16
C GLY A 324 -27.09 -34.50 1.62
N SER A 325 -28.06 -35.20 2.17
CA SER A 325 -29.46 -34.98 1.85
C SER A 325 -30.04 -33.65 2.30
N ASP A 326 -29.37 -33.02 3.25
CA ASP A 326 -29.59 -31.65 3.74
C ASP A 326 -28.95 -30.57 2.83
N LYS A 327 -28.32 -30.98 1.72
CA LYS A 327 -27.57 -30.16 0.78
C LYS A 327 -26.32 -29.51 1.36
N MET A 328 -25.81 -30.02 2.46
CA MET A 328 -24.56 -29.60 3.04
C MET A 328 -23.49 -30.66 2.83
N ARG A 329 -22.23 -30.24 2.67
CA ARG A 329 -21.10 -31.16 2.53
C ARG A 329 -20.55 -31.54 3.90
N ALA A 330 -20.18 -32.81 4.02
CA ALA A 330 -19.57 -33.35 5.22
C ALA A 330 -18.52 -34.41 4.89
N LYS A 331 -17.50 -34.54 5.76
CA LYS A 331 -16.45 -35.56 5.72
C LYS A 331 -16.27 -36.09 7.13
N ASP A 332 -16.30 -37.42 7.31
CA ASP A 332 -16.14 -38.11 8.60
C ASP A 332 -17.10 -37.58 9.70
N GLY A 333 -18.32 -37.20 9.31
CA GLY A 333 -19.33 -36.67 10.21
C GLY A 333 -19.18 -35.19 10.57
N LYS A 334 -18.17 -34.51 10.04
CA LYS A 334 -17.93 -33.08 10.20
C LYS A 334 -18.43 -32.31 9.00
N GLN A 335 -19.28 -31.31 9.24
CA GLN A 335 -19.80 -30.42 8.20
C GLN A 335 -18.70 -29.48 7.67
N LEU A 336 -18.71 -29.19 6.37
CA LEU A 336 -17.87 -28.17 5.76
C LEU A 336 -18.43 -26.79 6.12
N ALA A 337 -17.96 -26.26 7.25
CA ALA A 337 -18.39 -25.00 7.81
C ALA A 337 -17.15 -24.12 8.09
N LEU A 338 -17.19 -22.88 7.61
CA LEU A 338 -16.10 -21.90 7.67
C LEU A 338 -16.59 -20.59 8.28
N ASP A 339 -15.70 -19.83 8.85
CA ASP A 339 -15.92 -18.47 9.33
C ASP A 339 -15.06 -17.49 8.52
N LEU A 340 -15.66 -16.41 8.02
CA LEU A 340 -14.97 -15.33 7.32
C LEU A 340 -15.01 -14.06 8.17
N LEU A 341 -13.86 -13.68 8.68
CA LEU A 341 -13.64 -12.46 9.43
C LEU A 341 -13.45 -11.27 8.50
N TYR A 342 -14.15 -10.18 8.75
CA TYR A 342 -14.01 -8.92 8.02
C TYR A 342 -14.00 -7.71 8.96
N ASN A 343 -13.43 -6.58 8.50
CA ASN A 343 -13.49 -5.32 9.23
C ASN A 343 -14.91 -4.73 9.15
N SER A 344 -15.59 -4.56 10.28
CA SER A 344 -16.98 -4.06 10.36
C SER A 344 -17.16 -2.65 9.78
N ASP A 345 -16.08 -1.86 9.70
CA ASP A 345 -16.11 -0.51 9.12
C ASP A 345 -16.05 -0.56 7.58
N SER A 346 -15.72 -1.72 6.99
CA SER A 346 -15.64 -1.93 5.54
C SER A 346 -16.96 -2.46 4.97
N VAL A 347 -17.76 -1.57 4.41
CA VAL A 347 -18.98 -1.95 3.66
C VAL A 347 -18.65 -2.86 2.47
N THR A 348 -17.51 -2.61 1.83
CA THR A 348 -17.04 -3.39 0.67
C THR A 348 -16.73 -4.83 1.06
N GLU A 349 -15.96 -5.05 2.13
CA GLU A 349 -15.64 -6.41 2.60
C GLU A 349 -16.91 -7.16 3.00
N LYS A 350 -17.82 -6.49 3.70
CA LYS A 350 -19.11 -7.07 4.06
C LYS A 350 -19.90 -7.51 2.82
N THR A 351 -19.97 -6.66 1.80
CA THR A 351 -20.71 -6.96 0.55
C THR A 351 -20.10 -8.17 -0.16
N ILE A 352 -18.76 -8.24 -0.23
CA ILE A 352 -18.07 -9.40 -0.82
C ILE A 352 -18.31 -10.65 0.03
N ALA A 353 -18.25 -10.55 1.35
CA ALA A 353 -18.48 -11.68 2.26
C ALA A 353 -19.91 -12.25 2.10
N GLU A 354 -20.94 -11.40 2.03
CA GLU A 354 -22.33 -11.80 1.79
C GLU A 354 -22.51 -12.47 0.42
N TYR A 355 -21.84 -11.95 -0.61
CA TYR A 355 -21.82 -12.58 -1.93
C TYR A 355 -21.18 -13.98 -1.88
N LEU A 356 -19.98 -14.11 -1.33
CA LEU A 356 -19.28 -15.40 -1.20
C LEU A 356 -20.08 -16.40 -0.35
N GLN A 357 -20.68 -15.97 0.75
CA GLN A 357 -21.56 -16.81 1.58
C GLN A 357 -22.70 -17.43 0.75
N SER A 358 -23.34 -16.62 -0.10
CA SER A 358 -24.41 -17.08 -0.99
C SER A 358 -23.92 -18.08 -2.04
N GLU A 359 -22.74 -17.81 -2.66
CA GLU A 359 -22.18 -18.69 -3.69
C GLU A 359 -21.70 -20.03 -3.12
N TYR A 360 -21.01 -20.00 -1.99
CA TYR A 360 -20.52 -21.21 -1.35
C TYR A 360 -21.65 -22.10 -0.81
N LEU A 361 -22.74 -21.50 -0.35
CA LEU A 361 -23.93 -22.26 0.07
C LEU A 361 -24.52 -23.10 -1.07
N LYS A 362 -24.46 -22.64 -2.32
CA LYS A 362 -24.91 -23.41 -3.50
C LYS A 362 -24.12 -24.70 -3.71
N LEU A 363 -22.86 -24.70 -3.26
CA LEU A 363 -21.97 -25.88 -3.27
C LEU A 363 -22.08 -26.76 -2.02
N GLY A 364 -22.94 -26.39 -1.06
CA GLY A 364 -23.10 -27.08 0.21
C GLY A 364 -22.03 -26.75 1.25
N ILE A 365 -21.37 -25.62 1.10
CA ILE A 365 -20.42 -25.08 2.06
C ILE A 365 -21.15 -24.05 2.94
N SER A 366 -21.16 -24.27 4.26
CA SER A 366 -21.67 -23.29 5.21
C SER A 366 -20.59 -22.25 5.50
N MET A 367 -20.90 -20.97 5.40
CA MET A 367 -19.99 -19.91 5.77
C MET A 367 -20.69 -18.93 6.70
N THR A 368 -20.14 -18.69 7.87
CA THR A 368 -20.50 -17.58 8.76
C THR A 368 -19.66 -16.38 8.36
N ILE A 369 -20.25 -15.18 8.39
CA ILE A 369 -19.51 -13.94 8.21
C ILE A 369 -19.47 -13.21 9.55
N HIS A 370 -18.29 -12.76 9.95
CA HIS A 370 -18.03 -12.21 11.27
C HIS A 370 -17.34 -10.85 11.14
N GLY A 371 -18.05 -9.77 11.47
CA GLY A 371 -17.52 -8.41 11.44
C GLY A 371 -17.00 -7.99 12.80
N GLU A 372 -15.78 -7.48 12.86
CA GLU A 372 -15.18 -6.90 14.05
C GLU A 372 -14.66 -5.48 13.79
N GLU A 373 -14.60 -4.66 14.85
CA GLU A 373 -13.98 -3.34 14.76
C GLU A 373 -12.47 -3.46 14.48
N GLU A 374 -11.88 -2.40 13.93
CA GLU A 374 -10.51 -2.37 13.40
C GLU A 374 -9.46 -2.96 14.37
N GLN A 375 -9.46 -2.57 15.65
CA GLN A 375 -8.43 -3.04 16.58
C GLN A 375 -8.57 -4.54 16.89
N SER A 376 -9.80 -5.00 17.14
CA SER A 376 -10.09 -6.41 17.39
C SER A 376 -9.79 -7.26 16.16
N TYR A 377 -10.15 -6.76 14.98
CA TYR A 377 -9.84 -7.37 13.69
C TYR A 377 -8.32 -7.60 13.52
N ARG A 378 -7.51 -6.57 13.75
CA ARG A 378 -6.05 -6.66 13.67
C ARG A 378 -5.45 -7.62 14.71
N ASP A 379 -5.95 -7.59 15.93
CA ASP A 379 -5.48 -8.47 17.01
C ASP A 379 -5.78 -9.94 16.69
N ASN A 380 -6.96 -10.24 16.13
CA ASN A 380 -7.32 -11.59 15.68
C ASN A 380 -6.48 -12.04 14.48
N MET A 381 -6.24 -11.17 13.49
CA MET A 381 -5.33 -11.47 12.38
C MET A 381 -3.94 -11.85 12.88
N LYS A 382 -3.36 -11.03 13.78
CA LYS A 382 -2.04 -11.24 14.35
C LYS A 382 -1.94 -12.53 15.17
N ALA A 383 -2.99 -12.86 15.90
CA ALA A 383 -3.06 -14.05 16.73
C ALA A 383 -3.39 -15.33 15.93
N GLY A 384 -3.82 -15.23 14.67
CA GLY A 384 -4.29 -16.35 13.86
C GLY A 384 -5.68 -16.87 14.28
N ASN A 385 -6.48 -16.05 14.95
CA ASN A 385 -7.82 -16.39 15.44
C ASN A 385 -8.88 -16.20 14.33
N PHE A 386 -8.74 -16.90 13.22
CA PHE A 386 -9.67 -16.87 12.09
C PHE A 386 -9.53 -18.15 11.28
N ASP A 387 -10.60 -18.52 10.55
CA ASP A 387 -10.53 -19.52 9.48
C ASP A 387 -10.12 -18.84 8.18
N MET A 388 -10.87 -17.82 7.80
CA MET A 388 -10.64 -16.96 6.63
C MET A 388 -10.68 -15.51 7.07
N VAL A 389 -9.84 -14.66 6.49
CA VAL A 389 -9.82 -13.22 6.80
C VAL A 389 -9.48 -12.41 5.57
N PHE A 390 -10.15 -11.27 5.37
CA PHE A 390 -9.75 -10.31 4.35
C PHE A 390 -8.37 -9.75 4.66
N ASN A 391 -7.58 -9.54 3.63
CA ASN A 391 -6.30 -8.86 3.70
C ASN A 391 -6.01 -8.17 2.37
N ILE A 392 -5.02 -7.31 2.38
CA ILE A 392 -4.44 -6.71 1.18
C ILE A 392 -2.95 -7.00 1.14
N CYS A 393 -2.39 -7.35 -0.02
CA CYS A 393 -0.96 -7.22 -0.19
C CYS A 393 -0.65 -5.74 -0.37
N TRP A 394 0.25 -5.23 0.43
CA TRP A 394 0.56 -3.81 0.47
C TRP A 394 2.09 -3.62 0.38
N GLY A 395 2.45 -2.45 -0.02
CA GLY A 395 3.82 -1.96 -0.07
C GLY A 395 3.77 -0.48 -0.43
N MET A 396 4.72 0.28 0.00
CA MET A 396 4.95 1.64 -0.44
C MET A 396 6.37 1.74 -1.00
N PRO A 397 6.51 1.82 -2.30
CA PRO A 397 5.52 1.63 -3.39
C PRO A 397 5.01 0.19 -3.47
N TYR A 398 3.95 -0.07 -4.24
CA TYR A 398 3.41 -1.41 -4.44
C TYR A 398 4.48 -2.34 -5.02
N ASP A 399 5.00 -3.20 -4.17
CA ASP A 399 6.02 -4.20 -4.49
C ASP A 399 5.83 -5.44 -3.61
N PRO A 400 6.35 -6.60 -4.00
CA PRO A 400 6.17 -7.83 -3.24
C PRO A 400 7.05 -7.91 -1.99
N GLN A 401 8.11 -7.12 -1.90
CA GLN A 401 9.14 -7.24 -0.86
C GLN A 401 8.57 -7.00 0.54
N SER A 402 7.83 -5.90 0.70
CA SER A 402 7.29 -5.51 2.01
C SER A 402 6.31 -6.54 2.57
N SER A 403 5.36 -7.02 1.73
CA SER A 403 4.39 -8.01 2.15
C SER A 403 5.00 -9.41 2.32
N LEU A 404 5.98 -9.79 1.48
CA LEU A 404 6.72 -11.04 1.67
C LEU A 404 7.55 -11.02 2.96
N ALA A 405 8.22 -9.92 3.27
CA ALA A 405 8.95 -9.77 4.52
C ALA A 405 8.04 -9.97 5.74
N ALA A 406 6.82 -9.41 5.70
CA ALA A 406 5.83 -9.55 6.75
C ALA A 406 5.31 -11.00 6.95
N MET A 407 5.41 -11.86 5.93
CA MET A 407 5.03 -13.27 6.04
C MET A 407 5.91 -14.08 7.01
N ARG A 408 7.12 -13.58 7.34
CA ARG A 408 8.08 -14.25 8.25
C ARG A 408 7.91 -13.88 9.73
N ALA A 409 7.02 -12.95 10.05
CA ALA A 409 6.84 -12.45 11.40
C ALA A 409 5.35 -12.28 11.75
N PRO A 410 4.95 -12.41 13.02
CA PRO A 410 3.55 -12.30 13.43
C PRO A 410 3.08 -10.83 13.45
N VAL A 411 3.10 -10.20 12.28
CA VAL A 411 2.66 -8.81 12.08
C VAL A 411 1.22 -8.77 11.59
N TYR A 412 0.91 -9.62 10.62
CA TYR A 412 -0.41 -9.78 9.99
C TYR A 412 -0.82 -11.25 9.96
N GLY A 413 -2.03 -11.54 9.47
CA GLY A 413 -2.60 -12.88 9.39
C GLY A 413 -1.79 -13.90 8.58
N ASP A 414 -0.98 -13.43 7.64
CA ASP A 414 -0.16 -14.26 6.74
C ASP A 414 0.75 -15.22 7.49
N TYR A 415 1.51 -14.71 8.47
CA TYR A 415 2.43 -15.54 9.25
C TYR A 415 1.70 -16.70 9.94
N ALA A 416 0.61 -16.40 10.65
CA ALA A 416 -0.15 -17.40 11.39
C ALA A 416 -0.82 -18.42 10.45
N ALA A 417 -1.38 -17.92 9.33
CA ALA A 417 -2.08 -18.76 8.36
C ALA A 417 -1.16 -19.74 7.62
N GLN A 418 0.11 -19.38 7.42
CA GLN A 418 1.11 -20.22 6.73
C GLN A 418 1.70 -21.34 7.60
N GLN A 419 1.50 -21.34 8.92
CA GLN A 419 2.13 -22.31 9.83
C GLN A 419 1.72 -23.77 9.59
N GLY A 420 0.66 -24.02 8.84
CA GLY A 420 0.22 -25.36 8.44
C GLY A 420 0.77 -25.82 7.08
N LEU A 421 1.54 -24.99 6.36
CA LEU A 421 2.17 -25.38 5.10
C LEU A 421 3.37 -26.28 5.34
N GLU A 422 3.52 -27.31 4.52
CA GLU A 422 4.64 -28.27 4.63
C GLU A 422 5.97 -27.62 4.24
N ASP A 423 5.95 -26.66 3.31
CA ASP A 423 7.12 -25.96 2.76
C ASP A 423 7.35 -24.57 3.38
N LYS A 424 6.66 -24.23 4.49
CA LYS A 424 6.80 -22.92 5.16
C LYS A 424 8.25 -22.51 5.43
N ALA A 425 9.08 -23.44 5.88
CA ALA A 425 10.48 -23.16 6.18
C ALA A 425 11.29 -22.81 4.89
N GLU A 426 10.98 -23.48 3.77
CA GLU A 426 11.60 -23.21 2.47
C GLU A 426 11.17 -21.85 1.92
N ILE A 427 9.88 -21.49 2.07
CA ILE A 427 9.34 -20.19 1.72
C ILE A 427 10.05 -19.09 2.50
N ASP A 428 10.20 -19.22 3.82
CA ASP A 428 10.87 -18.23 4.68
C ASP A 428 12.36 -18.07 4.33
N GLU A 429 13.05 -19.16 4.02
CA GLU A 429 14.45 -19.11 3.58
C GLU A 429 14.56 -18.38 2.22
N ALA A 430 13.67 -18.69 1.28
CA ALA A 430 13.65 -18.04 -0.02
C ALA A 430 13.34 -16.54 0.10
N ILE A 431 12.38 -16.15 0.93
CA ILE A 431 12.09 -14.74 1.23
C ILE A 431 13.32 -14.03 1.83
N THR A 432 14.02 -14.69 2.75
CA THR A 432 15.25 -14.13 3.34
C THR A 432 16.31 -13.86 2.27
N LYS A 433 16.50 -14.79 1.34
CA LYS A 433 17.44 -14.61 0.21
C LYS A 433 16.97 -13.52 -0.75
N ILE A 434 15.67 -13.40 -1.03
CA ILE A 434 15.11 -12.29 -1.83
C ILE A 434 15.53 -10.94 -1.25
N LEU A 435 15.47 -10.77 0.05
CA LEU A 435 15.77 -9.51 0.73
C LEU A 435 17.26 -9.18 0.77
N THR A 436 18.14 -10.19 0.71
CA THR A 436 19.60 -10.00 0.85
C THR A 436 20.37 -10.12 -0.46
N SER A 437 19.84 -10.83 -1.47
CA SER A 437 20.52 -11.00 -2.75
C SER A 437 20.53 -9.70 -3.57
N THR A 438 21.68 -9.36 -4.13
CA THR A 438 21.87 -8.28 -5.09
C THR A 438 21.89 -8.76 -6.55
N ASP A 439 21.71 -10.06 -6.79
CA ASP A 439 21.62 -10.66 -8.11
C ASP A 439 20.17 -10.72 -8.58
N ASP A 440 19.81 -9.92 -9.58
CA ASP A 440 18.45 -9.84 -10.11
C ASP A 440 17.96 -11.16 -10.70
N ALA A 441 18.84 -11.97 -11.30
CA ALA A 441 18.45 -13.26 -11.86
C ALA A 441 18.15 -14.28 -10.76
N GLU A 442 18.98 -14.32 -9.70
CA GLU A 442 18.69 -15.11 -8.51
C GLU A 442 17.38 -14.69 -7.85
N ARG A 443 17.17 -13.38 -7.69
CA ARG A 443 15.93 -12.84 -7.11
C ARG A 443 14.71 -13.25 -7.91
N GLN A 444 14.76 -13.15 -9.27
CA GLN A 444 13.65 -13.54 -10.13
C GLN A 444 13.28 -15.02 -9.95
N GLU A 445 14.26 -15.92 -9.84
CA GLU A 445 14.01 -17.36 -9.61
C GLU A 445 13.46 -17.61 -8.19
N LEU A 446 13.94 -16.90 -7.18
CA LEU A 446 13.41 -16.99 -5.82
C LEU A 446 11.96 -16.51 -5.73
N TYR A 447 11.64 -15.36 -6.34
CA TYR A 447 10.25 -14.88 -6.45
C TYR A 447 9.36 -15.89 -7.15
N LYS A 448 9.83 -16.43 -8.26
CA LYS A 448 9.09 -17.47 -8.99
C LYS A 448 8.81 -18.68 -8.11
N SER A 449 9.78 -19.15 -7.35
CA SER A 449 9.62 -20.27 -6.42
C SER A 449 8.57 -19.96 -5.34
N VAL A 450 8.74 -18.84 -4.62
CA VAL A 450 7.82 -18.45 -3.54
C VAL A 450 6.39 -18.25 -4.06
N LEU A 451 6.23 -17.49 -5.15
CA LEU A 451 4.90 -17.20 -5.68
C LEU A 451 4.21 -18.45 -6.27
N THR A 452 4.99 -19.39 -6.83
CA THR A 452 4.44 -20.66 -7.33
C THR A 452 3.96 -21.52 -6.16
N ASN A 453 4.77 -21.68 -5.10
CA ASN A 453 4.39 -22.47 -3.93
C ASN A 453 3.13 -21.90 -3.27
N LEU A 454 3.10 -20.59 -2.97
CA LEU A 454 1.93 -19.93 -2.37
C LEU A 454 0.67 -20.05 -3.24
N HIS A 455 0.83 -20.04 -4.57
CA HIS A 455 -0.28 -20.22 -5.50
C HIS A 455 -0.78 -21.66 -5.52
N GLU A 456 0.13 -22.66 -5.59
CA GLU A 456 -0.20 -24.08 -5.62
C GLU A 456 -0.82 -24.56 -4.31
N ASP A 457 -0.40 -23.98 -3.18
CA ASP A 457 -1.00 -24.20 -1.87
C ASP A 457 -2.41 -23.62 -1.75
N ALA A 458 -2.76 -22.72 -2.65
CA ALA A 458 -4.07 -22.06 -2.74
C ALA A 458 -4.51 -21.37 -1.44
N MET A 459 -3.56 -20.95 -0.59
CA MET A 459 -3.90 -20.34 0.70
C MET A 459 -4.35 -18.88 0.61
N TYR A 460 -4.00 -18.20 -0.46
CA TYR A 460 -4.51 -16.86 -0.77
C TYR A 460 -5.59 -16.96 -1.83
N LEU A 461 -6.72 -16.33 -1.58
CA LEU A 461 -7.82 -16.21 -2.52
C LEU A 461 -7.86 -14.77 -3.05
N PRO A 462 -7.14 -14.44 -4.13
CA PRO A 462 -7.18 -13.13 -4.74
C PRO A 462 -8.59 -12.82 -5.26
N LEU A 463 -9.05 -11.60 -5.12
CA LEU A 463 -10.39 -11.15 -5.50
C LEU A 463 -10.32 -10.08 -6.59
N THR A 464 -9.75 -8.91 -6.27
CA THR A 464 -9.59 -7.79 -7.22
C THR A 464 -8.23 -7.13 -7.05
N TYR A 465 -7.73 -6.56 -8.15
CA TYR A 465 -6.62 -5.61 -8.11
C TYR A 465 -7.19 -4.22 -7.85
N GLU A 466 -6.84 -3.67 -6.71
CA GLU A 466 -7.27 -2.34 -6.30
C GLU A 466 -6.44 -1.27 -7.01
N CYS A 467 -7.06 -0.16 -7.36
CA CYS A 467 -6.41 0.99 -8.00
C CYS A 467 -6.77 2.30 -7.31
N ASN A 468 -5.91 3.31 -7.46
CA ASN A 468 -6.27 4.69 -7.16
C ASN A 468 -7.25 5.20 -8.20
N LYS A 469 -8.15 6.08 -7.75
CA LYS A 469 -9.19 6.69 -8.56
C LYS A 469 -9.08 8.21 -8.48
N ALA A 470 -9.31 8.87 -9.60
CA ALA A 470 -9.46 10.32 -9.65
C ALA A 470 -10.70 10.68 -10.44
N LEU A 471 -11.43 11.68 -9.98
CA LEU A 471 -12.49 12.34 -10.72
C LEU A 471 -12.24 13.85 -10.70
N TYR A 472 -12.11 14.45 -11.86
CA TYR A 472 -11.70 15.84 -11.97
C TYR A 472 -12.32 16.56 -13.16
N THR A 473 -12.33 17.89 -13.10
CA THR A 473 -12.78 18.71 -14.23
C THR A 473 -11.91 18.48 -15.46
N SER A 474 -12.49 18.33 -16.64
CA SER A 474 -11.74 18.08 -17.88
C SER A 474 -10.84 19.25 -18.31
N ALA A 475 -10.95 20.41 -17.67
CA ALA A 475 -10.04 21.53 -17.85
C ALA A 475 -8.71 21.38 -17.08
N LEU A 476 -8.64 20.44 -16.12
CA LEU A 476 -7.43 20.14 -15.37
C LEU A 476 -6.63 19.06 -16.10
N HIS A 477 -5.36 19.35 -16.37
CA HIS A 477 -4.42 18.46 -17.06
C HIS A 477 -3.26 18.06 -16.13
N GLY A 478 -2.47 17.07 -16.54
CA GLY A 478 -1.32 16.59 -15.77
C GLY A 478 -1.69 15.69 -14.59
N VAL A 479 -2.95 15.28 -14.47
CA VAL A 479 -3.38 14.32 -13.46
C VAL A 479 -2.90 12.92 -13.86
N HIS A 480 -2.04 12.34 -13.07
CA HIS A 480 -1.53 10.97 -13.24
C HIS A 480 -1.35 10.30 -11.87
N PHE A 481 -0.93 9.05 -11.86
CA PHE A 481 -0.67 8.30 -10.63
C PHE A 481 0.80 7.89 -10.58
N GLY A 482 1.43 8.15 -9.44
CA GLY A 482 2.79 7.69 -9.14
C GLY A 482 2.82 6.22 -8.72
N THR A 483 4.01 5.75 -8.38
CA THR A 483 4.21 4.40 -7.79
C THR A 483 3.72 4.32 -6.35
N ASP A 484 3.75 5.44 -5.63
CA ASP A 484 3.16 5.56 -4.29
C ASP A 484 1.66 5.89 -4.40
N GLN A 485 0.83 5.10 -3.75
CA GLN A 485 -0.62 5.30 -3.74
C GLN A 485 -1.09 6.60 -3.07
N TYR A 486 -0.22 7.27 -2.32
CA TYR A 486 -0.52 8.54 -1.62
C TYR A 486 0.05 9.76 -2.33
N ASP A 487 0.81 9.55 -3.41
CA ASP A 487 1.37 10.66 -4.16
C ASP A 487 0.31 11.30 -5.06
N VAL A 488 0.15 12.63 -4.89
CA VAL A 488 -0.77 13.43 -5.70
C VAL A 488 0.07 14.41 -6.53
N PRO A 489 0.09 14.28 -7.85
CA PRO A 489 1.05 14.97 -8.71
C PRO A 489 0.70 16.46 -8.95
N PHE A 490 0.48 17.22 -7.89
CA PHE A 490 0.11 18.63 -7.99
C PHE A 490 1.14 19.49 -8.73
N ALA A 491 2.42 19.08 -8.67
CA ALA A 491 3.49 19.81 -9.35
C ALA A 491 3.37 19.75 -10.87
N ASP A 492 2.76 18.69 -11.40
CA ASP A 492 2.61 18.43 -12.83
C ASP A 492 1.26 18.92 -13.38
N MET A 493 0.34 19.27 -12.48
CA MET A 493 -1.00 19.72 -12.85
C MET A 493 -1.01 21.16 -13.40
N TYR A 494 -1.90 21.39 -14.37
CA TYR A 494 -2.13 22.73 -14.92
C TYR A 494 -3.54 22.86 -15.50
N PHE A 495 -4.02 24.09 -15.65
CA PHE A 495 -5.25 24.40 -16.38
C PHE A 495 -4.92 24.99 -17.75
N GLU A 496 -5.66 24.59 -18.77
CA GLU A 496 -5.63 25.25 -20.08
C GLU A 496 -6.51 26.51 -20.11
#